data_ba18d56c96aac10eccf9f6e95f2badf5
#
_entry.id   ba18d56c96aac10eccf9f6e95f2badf5
#
_cell.length_a   1.000
_cell.length_b   1.000
_cell.length_c   1.000
_cell.angle_alpha   90.00
_cell.angle_beta   90.00
_cell.angle_gamma   90.00
#
_symmetry.space_group_name_H-M   'P 1'
#
loop_
_entity.id
_entity.type
_entity.pdbx_description
1 polymer ?
#
loop_
_entity_poly.entity_id
_entity_poly.type
_entity_poly.pdbx_seq_one_letter_code
_entity_poly.pdbx_strand_id
1 'polypeptide(L)'
;MKQNITVVSLGPGDPELLTAQSLNTMKKAKRLIFRTAQHPVCAALTEAGVQSTSLDDYYDRYEDFDEMHRDMAKALWTEAEHHAVVFAVLDAGTDGAVRELRAQQPQDAVLRILPGVTLADACIAQLPGNLAPIGALRTIPAEDAVTAAADPTTPLLITEIWNRSLACDLKLRLCDVYGDELPTVLFPSTVKTNRKPQNIQLWEMDRLHTYDHTVCLYLPAVPLHQRTRYSFQDLQSIMHQVRRQCPWDREQTH
;
A
#
# COMPACT_ATOMS: atom_id res chain seq x y z
N MET A 1 -0.45 -27.90 21.46
CA MET A 1 -1.52 -27.61 20.48
C MET A 1 -0.82 -27.17 19.20
N LYS A 2 -1.34 -27.48 18.02
CA LYS A 2 -0.71 -27.02 16.75
C LYS A 2 -0.85 -25.50 16.67
N GLN A 3 0.26 -24.76 16.53
CA GLN A 3 0.24 -23.30 16.37
C GLN A 3 -0.59 -22.92 15.13
N ASN A 4 -1.52 -22.00 15.29
CA ASN A 4 -2.46 -21.65 14.22
C ASN A 4 -2.72 -20.14 14.22
N ILE A 5 -2.31 -19.48 13.13
CA ILE A 5 -2.56 -18.06 12.89
C ILE A 5 -3.40 -17.92 11.63
N THR A 6 -4.49 -17.16 11.74
CA THR A 6 -5.28 -16.71 10.59
C THR A 6 -5.14 -15.21 10.45
N VAL A 7 -4.58 -14.75 9.33
CA VAL A 7 -4.45 -13.33 9.00
C VAL A 7 -5.69 -12.89 8.24
N VAL A 8 -6.24 -11.72 8.61
CA VAL A 8 -7.38 -11.09 7.94
C VAL A 8 -7.05 -9.65 7.55
N SER A 9 -7.51 -9.22 6.38
CA SER A 9 -7.42 -7.81 5.97
C SER A 9 -8.62 -7.03 6.52
N LEU A 10 -8.35 -5.86 7.10
CA LEU A 10 -9.35 -4.89 7.56
C LEU A 10 -9.87 -4.02 6.40
N GLY A 11 -9.11 -3.96 5.31
CA GLY A 11 -9.48 -3.18 4.13
C GLY A 11 -9.24 -1.67 4.28
N PRO A 12 -9.82 -0.87 3.40
CA PRO A 12 -9.52 0.56 3.26
C PRO A 12 -10.17 1.46 4.34
N GLY A 13 -10.81 0.90 5.35
CA GLY A 13 -11.40 1.65 6.47
C GLY A 13 -12.94 1.65 6.50
N ASP A 14 -13.61 1.36 5.39
CA ASP A 14 -15.07 1.21 5.36
C ASP A 14 -15.46 -0.20 5.82
N PRO A 15 -16.27 -0.34 6.90
CA PRO A 15 -16.74 -1.65 7.35
C PRO A 15 -17.57 -2.42 6.30
N GLU A 16 -18.20 -1.75 5.35
CA GLU A 16 -18.96 -2.39 4.27
C GLU A 16 -18.05 -3.09 3.25
N LEU A 17 -16.77 -2.71 3.20
CA LEU A 17 -15.74 -3.35 2.36
C LEU A 17 -15.06 -4.55 3.03
N LEU A 18 -15.43 -4.89 4.26
CA LEU A 18 -14.99 -6.14 4.87
C LEU A 18 -15.61 -7.34 4.14
N THR A 19 -14.77 -8.32 3.81
CA THR A 19 -15.32 -9.58 3.32
C THR A 19 -16.12 -10.27 4.44
N ALA A 20 -17.23 -10.92 4.08
CA ALA A 20 -18.02 -11.70 5.03
C ALA A 20 -17.17 -12.77 5.76
N GLN A 21 -16.17 -13.32 5.07
CA GLN A 21 -15.25 -14.30 5.65
C GLN A 21 -14.37 -13.68 6.72
N SER A 22 -13.76 -12.51 6.48
CA SER A 22 -12.93 -11.80 7.46
C SER A 22 -13.76 -11.39 8.67
N LEU A 23 -14.92 -10.78 8.46
CA LEU A 23 -15.83 -10.37 9.54
C LEU A 23 -16.24 -11.54 10.42
N ASN A 24 -16.70 -12.65 9.82
CA ASN A 24 -17.10 -13.84 10.55
C ASN A 24 -15.94 -14.49 11.31
N THR A 25 -14.71 -14.45 10.75
CA THR A 25 -13.52 -14.98 11.39
C THR A 25 -13.16 -14.17 12.62
N MET A 26 -13.17 -12.84 12.51
CA MET A 26 -12.90 -11.93 13.64
C MET A 26 -13.94 -12.07 14.75
N LYS A 27 -15.25 -12.11 14.41
CA LYS A 27 -16.33 -12.27 15.39
C LYS A 27 -16.27 -13.59 16.16
N LYS A 28 -15.72 -14.66 15.57
CA LYS A 28 -15.59 -15.99 16.20
C LYS A 28 -14.24 -16.20 16.87
N ALA A 29 -13.31 -15.26 16.73
CA ALA A 29 -11.97 -15.38 17.28
C ALA A 29 -12.00 -15.41 18.81
N LYS A 30 -11.30 -16.39 19.40
CA LYS A 30 -11.03 -16.40 20.85
C LYS A 30 -9.88 -15.47 21.22
N ARG A 31 -8.96 -15.26 20.29
CA ARG A 31 -7.82 -14.35 20.42
C ARG A 31 -7.69 -13.54 19.14
N LEU A 32 -8.23 -12.34 19.15
CA LEU A 32 -8.12 -11.36 18.06
C LEU A 32 -7.08 -10.32 18.44
N ILE A 33 -6.11 -10.13 17.55
CA ILE A 33 -5.04 -9.15 17.70
C ILE A 33 -5.06 -8.24 16.47
N PHE A 34 -5.22 -6.93 16.68
CA PHE A 34 -5.05 -5.92 15.63
C PHE A 34 -3.58 -5.53 15.55
N ARG A 35 -3.07 -5.33 14.34
CA ARG A 35 -1.76 -4.69 14.16
C ARG A 35 -1.75 -3.31 14.80
N THR A 36 -2.82 -2.53 14.54
CA THR A 36 -3.12 -1.26 15.20
C THR A 36 -4.61 -1.14 15.46
N ALA A 37 -4.99 -0.57 16.59
CA ALA A 37 -6.39 -0.23 16.89
C ALA A 37 -6.83 1.07 16.20
N GLN A 38 -5.91 1.83 15.59
CA GLN A 38 -6.18 3.10 14.92
C GLN A 38 -6.82 2.92 13.54
N HIS A 39 -7.58 1.88 13.33
CA HIS A 39 -8.28 1.61 12.07
C HIS A 39 -9.80 1.73 12.30
N PRO A 40 -10.58 2.37 11.37
CA PRO A 40 -12.02 2.59 11.56
C PRO A 40 -12.81 1.32 11.84
N VAL A 41 -12.46 0.22 11.17
CA VAL A 41 -13.09 -1.11 11.37
C VAL A 41 -12.88 -1.62 12.79
N CYS A 42 -11.74 -1.32 13.45
CA CYS A 42 -11.48 -1.75 14.82
C CYS A 42 -12.47 -1.13 15.81
N ALA A 43 -12.78 0.17 15.65
CA ALA A 43 -13.78 0.85 16.46
C ALA A 43 -15.16 0.20 16.28
N ALA A 44 -15.59 -0.03 15.03
CA ALA A 44 -16.87 -0.67 14.73
C ALA A 44 -16.99 -2.10 15.31
N LEU A 45 -15.91 -2.88 15.28
CA LEU A 45 -15.89 -4.22 15.87
C LEU A 45 -15.97 -4.17 17.41
N THR A 46 -15.27 -3.20 18.03
CA THR A 46 -15.31 -3.00 19.49
C THR A 46 -16.72 -2.59 19.95
N GLU A 47 -17.37 -1.67 19.24
CA GLU A 47 -18.76 -1.28 19.49
C GLU A 47 -19.74 -2.46 19.34
N ALA A 48 -19.44 -3.38 18.42
CA ALA A 48 -20.19 -4.63 18.25
C ALA A 48 -19.84 -5.71 19.30
N GLY A 49 -19.04 -5.38 20.33
CA GLY A 49 -18.70 -6.27 21.45
C GLY A 49 -17.61 -7.30 21.15
N VAL A 50 -16.87 -7.16 20.08
CA VAL A 50 -15.76 -8.06 19.74
C VAL A 50 -14.55 -7.75 20.62
N GLN A 51 -14.11 -8.74 21.43
CA GLN A 51 -12.94 -8.60 22.29
C GLN A 51 -11.64 -8.73 21.47
N SER A 52 -10.72 -7.80 21.66
CA SER A 52 -9.45 -7.76 20.94
C SER A 52 -8.34 -7.09 21.75
N THR A 53 -7.11 -7.25 21.30
CA THR A 53 -5.94 -6.49 21.72
C THR A 53 -5.26 -5.90 20.49
N SER A 54 -4.31 -4.96 20.66
CA SER A 54 -3.52 -4.41 19.57
C SER A 54 -2.02 -4.51 19.86
N LEU A 55 -1.22 -4.28 18.80
CA LEU A 55 0.23 -4.19 18.88
C LEU A 55 0.72 -2.73 18.76
N ASP A 56 -0.12 -1.75 19.12
CA ASP A 56 0.23 -0.33 18.99
C ASP A 56 1.48 0.05 19.79
N ASP A 57 1.74 -0.60 20.91
CA ASP A 57 2.92 -0.38 21.75
C ASP A 57 4.25 -0.73 21.06
N TYR A 58 4.23 -1.48 19.96
CA TYR A 58 5.42 -1.73 19.15
C TYR A 58 5.90 -0.48 18.43
N TYR A 59 4.99 0.36 17.96
CA TYR A 59 5.35 1.62 17.28
C TYR A 59 6.09 2.61 18.18
N ASP A 60 5.85 2.55 19.48
CA ASP A 60 6.55 3.41 20.46
C ASP A 60 7.93 2.87 20.86
N ARG A 61 8.18 1.57 20.62
CA ARG A 61 9.41 0.89 21.05
C ARG A 61 10.48 0.77 19.99
N TYR A 62 10.10 0.85 18.71
CA TYR A 62 10.99 0.60 17.59
C TYR A 62 11.10 1.82 16.67
N GLU A 63 12.32 2.16 16.28
CA GLU A 63 12.61 3.14 15.23
C GLU A 63 12.72 2.47 13.86
N ASP A 64 13.15 1.19 13.83
CA ASP A 64 13.29 0.37 12.62
C ASP A 64 12.06 -0.52 12.43
N PHE A 65 11.35 -0.33 11.31
CA PHE A 65 10.14 -1.09 10.99
C PHE A 65 10.41 -2.56 10.67
N ASP A 66 11.56 -2.89 10.07
CA ASP A 66 11.88 -4.28 9.78
C ASP A 66 12.16 -5.07 11.06
N GLU A 67 12.81 -4.43 12.04
CA GLU A 67 12.99 -5.01 13.38
C GLU A 67 11.66 -5.16 14.11
N MET A 68 10.83 -4.13 14.06
CA MET A 68 9.48 -4.15 14.64
C MET A 68 8.64 -5.30 14.06
N HIS A 69 8.60 -5.46 12.75
CA HIS A 69 7.83 -6.53 12.09
C HIS A 69 8.35 -7.92 12.47
N ARG A 70 9.67 -8.10 12.58
CA ARG A 70 10.27 -9.37 13.02
C ARG A 70 9.82 -9.74 14.44
N ASP A 71 9.83 -8.77 15.35
CA ASP A 71 9.44 -9.02 16.74
C ASP A 71 7.93 -9.17 16.92
N MET A 72 7.11 -8.45 16.15
CA MET A 72 5.67 -8.70 16.08
C MET A 72 5.36 -10.13 15.63
N ALA A 73 6.01 -10.62 14.59
CA ALA A 73 5.83 -11.99 14.11
C ALA A 73 6.22 -13.04 15.15
N LYS A 74 7.35 -12.83 15.82
CA LYS A 74 7.79 -13.69 16.92
C LYS A 74 6.79 -13.75 18.08
N ALA A 75 6.27 -12.60 18.49
CA ALA A 75 5.27 -12.52 19.56
C ALA A 75 3.97 -13.22 19.15
N LEU A 76 3.52 -13.08 17.91
CA LEU A 76 2.33 -13.73 17.38
C LEU A 76 2.49 -15.27 17.34
N TRP A 77 3.66 -15.77 16.93
CA TRP A 77 3.94 -17.21 16.97
C TRP A 77 4.01 -17.76 18.39
N THR A 78 4.56 -17.00 19.35
CA THR A 78 4.56 -17.35 20.78
C THR A 78 3.13 -17.41 21.34
N GLU A 79 2.29 -16.42 21.03
CA GLU A 79 0.87 -16.42 21.41
C GLU A 79 0.13 -17.63 20.82
N ALA A 80 0.48 -18.01 19.59
CA ALA A 80 -0.12 -19.13 18.88
C ALA A 80 0.22 -20.52 19.50
N GLU A 81 1.18 -20.61 20.40
CA GLU A 81 1.45 -21.82 21.19
C GLU A 81 0.28 -22.17 22.14
N HIS A 82 -0.41 -21.14 22.60
CA HIS A 82 -1.46 -21.25 23.61
C HIS A 82 -2.87 -21.14 23.04
N HIS A 83 -3.03 -20.34 21.96
CA HIS A 83 -4.34 -20.01 21.39
C HIS A 83 -4.31 -20.02 19.87
N ALA A 84 -5.43 -20.34 19.22
CA ALA A 84 -5.60 -20.01 17.82
C ALA A 84 -5.76 -18.48 17.68
N VAL A 85 -4.84 -17.84 16.98
CA VAL A 85 -4.78 -16.38 16.83
C VAL A 85 -5.43 -15.95 15.52
N VAL A 86 -6.24 -14.91 15.57
CA VAL A 86 -6.65 -14.14 14.41
C VAL A 86 -5.89 -12.80 14.47
N PHE A 87 -5.04 -12.57 13.47
CA PHE A 87 -4.27 -11.34 13.34
C PHE A 87 -4.87 -10.48 12.21
N ALA A 88 -5.27 -9.26 12.56
CA ALA A 88 -5.92 -8.35 11.63
C ALA A 88 -5.00 -7.18 11.28
N VAL A 89 -4.79 -7.00 9.99
CA VAL A 89 -3.91 -5.98 9.38
C VAL A 89 -4.67 -5.17 8.34
N LEU A 90 -4.12 -4.05 7.90
CA LEU A 90 -4.71 -3.23 6.84
C LEU A 90 -4.89 -4.06 5.55
N ASP A 91 -3.79 -4.58 5.02
CA ASP A 91 -3.73 -5.42 3.83
C ASP A 91 -2.77 -6.59 4.05
N ALA A 92 -3.31 -7.79 4.13
CA ALA A 92 -2.51 -9.00 4.37
C ALA A 92 -1.56 -9.36 3.21
N GLY A 93 -1.72 -8.75 2.04
CA GLY A 93 -0.87 -8.97 0.87
C GLY A 93 0.45 -8.23 0.94
N THR A 94 0.46 -7.01 1.50
CA THR A 94 1.60 -6.09 1.50
C THR A 94 2.20 -5.87 2.89
N ASP A 95 1.54 -6.28 3.96
CA ASP A 95 1.95 -6.04 5.34
C ASP A 95 3.28 -6.69 5.71
N GLY A 96 4.22 -5.88 6.28
CA GLY A 96 5.55 -6.33 6.66
C GLY A 96 5.55 -7.38 7.77
N ALA A 97 4.65 -7.27 8.77
CA ALA A 97 4.53 -8.28 9.82
C ALA A 97 4.00 -9.62 9.28
N VAL A 98 3.15 -9.59 8.24
CA VAL A 98 2.68 -10.80 7.56
C VAL A 98 3.79 -11.46 6.75
N ARG A 99 4.65 -10.65 6.11
CA ARG A 99 5.88 -11.15 5.47
C ARG A 99 6.75 -11.90 6.46
N GLU A 100 6.98 -11.31 7.64
CA GLU A 100 7.78 -11.91 8.70
C GLU A 100 7.12 -13.16 9.32
N LEU A 101 5.79 -13.18 9.48
CA LEU A 101 5.06 -14.37 9.90
C LEU A 101 5.29 -15.56 8.96
N ARG A 102 5.35 -15.32 7.64
CA ARG A 102 5.67 -16.36 6.66
C ARG A 102 7.12 -16.83 6.80
N ALA A 103 8.06 -15.90 6.95
CA ALA A 103 9.49 -16.21 7.06
C ALA A 103 9.82 -16.99 8.34
N GLN A 104 9.13 -16.71 9.44
CA GLN A 104 9.36 -17.32 10.75
C GLN A 104 8.41 -18.49 11.06
N GLN A 105 7.62 -18.95 10.08
CA GLN A 105 6.62 -20.01 10.32
C GLN A 105 7.28 -21.30 10.81
N PRO A 106 6.91 -21.80 12.01
CA PRO A 106 7.39 -23.08 12.50
C PRO A 106 6.93 -24.25 11.61
N GLN A 107 7.73 -25.33 11.54
CA GLN A 107 7.51 -26.43 10.59
C GLN A 107 6.11 -27.08 10.69
N ASP A 108 5.57 -27.19 11.91
CA ASP A 108 4.26 -27.81 12.14
C ASP A 108 3.12 -26.82 12.33
N ALA A 109 3.41 -25.51 12.16
CA ALA A 109 2.43 -24.45 12.34
C ALA A 109 1.55 -24.26 11.08
N VAL A 110 0.34 -23.72 11.28
CA VAL A 110 -0.56 -23.35 10.20
C VAL A 110 -0.68 -21.83 10.13
N LEU A 111 -0.29 -21.26 9.01
CA LEU A 111 -0.55 -19.87 8.66
C LEU A 111 -1.57 -19.82 7.53
N ARG A 112 -2.72 -19.24 7.80
CA ARG A 112 -3.79 -19.03 6.82
C ARG A 112 -3.98 -17.53 6.60
N ILE A 113 -3.96 -17.10 5.35
CA ILE A 113 -4.18 -15.70 4.97
C ILE A 113 -5.48 -15.62 4.19
N LEU A 114 -6.42 -14.80 4.67
CA LEU A 114 -7.68 -14.57 3.99
C LEU A 114 -7.56 -13.37 3.04
N PRO A 115 -8.06 -13.49 1.81
CA PRO A 115 -8.10 -12.35 0.89
C PRO A 115 -9.07 -11.27 1.39
N GLY A 116 -8.76 -10.02 1.07
CA GLY A 116 -9.59 -8.88 1.42
C GLY A 116 -9.64 -7.84 0.30
N VAL A 117 -10.46 -6.81 0.48
CA VAL A 117 -10.43 -5.61 -0.35
C VAL A 117 -9.24 -4.77 0.09
N THR A 118 -8.41 -4.35 -0.85
CA THR A 118 -7.20 -3.57 -0.58
C THR A 118 -7.46 -2.06 -0.66
N LEU A 119 -6.52 -1.25 -0.15
CA LEU A 119 -6.51 0.19 -0.42
C LEU A 119 -6.50 0.48 -1.92
N ALA A 120 -5.75 -0.32 -2.68
CA ALA A 120 -5.64 -0.16 -4.13
C ALA A 120 -6.99 -0.34 -4.82
N ASP A 121 -7.76 -1.39 -4.47
CA ASP A 121 -9.10 -1.61 -5.03
C ASP A 121 -10.03 -0.42 -4.78
N ALA A 122 -10.03 0.09 -3.54
CA ALA A 122 -10.86 1.23 -3.17
C ALA A 122 -10.44 2.53 -3.88
N CYS A 123 -9.14 2.77 -4.06
CA CYS A 123 -8.62 3.92 -4.79
C CYS A 123 -8.98 3.84 -6.28
N ILE A 124 -8.75 2.68 -6.92
CA ILE A 124 -9.05 2.49 -8.35
C ILE A 124 -10.54 2.69 -8.63
N ALA A 125 -11.42 2.19 -7.77
CA ALA A 125 -12.86 2.36 -7.91
C ALA A 125 -13.33 3.83 -7.88
N GLN A 126 -12.52 4.72 -7.31
CA GLN A 126 -12.81 6.15 -7.18
C GLN A 126 -12.08 7.02 -8.21
N LEU A 127 -11.21 6.44 -9.05
CA LEU A 127 -10.52 7.21 -10.08
C LEU A 127 -11.49 7.74 -11.13
N PRO A 128 -11.29 8.99 -11.63
CA PRO A 128 -12.00 9.48 -12.81
C PRO A 128 -11.77 8.54 -14.00
N GLY A 129 -12.79 8.31 -14.82
CA GLY A 129 -12.73 7.33 -15.90
C GLY A 129 -11.60 7.57 -16.92
N ASN A 130 -11.19 8.82 -17.13
CA ASN A 130 -10.05 9.18 -18.00
C ASN A 130 -8.67 8.89 -17.36
N LEU A 131 -8.61 8.62 -16.06
CA LEU A 131 -7.39 8.27 -15.33
C LEU A 131 -7.36 6.80 -14.92
N ALA A 132 -8.46 6.07 -15.11
CA ALA A 132 -8.51 4.64 -14.79
C ALA A 132 -7.40 3.89 -15.57
N PRO A 133 -6.59 3.06 -14.90
CA PRO A 133 -5.51 2.33 -15.57
C PRO A 133 -6.10 1.32 -16.56
N ILE A 134 -5.56 1.34 -17.79
CA ILE A 134 -5.86 0.33 -18.80
C ILE A 134 -4.66 -0.60 -18.86
N GLY A 135 -4.80 -1.81 -18.33
CA GLY A 135 -3.72 -2.80 -18.30
C GLY A 135 -2.95 -2.81 -16.97
N ALA A 136 -1.63 -2.62 -17.03
CA ALA A 136 -0.79 -2.72 -15.83
C ALA A 136 -0.98 -1.53 -14.88
N LEU A 137 -1.00 -1.81 -13.58
CA LEU A 137 -0.89 -0.84 -12.50
C LEU A 137 0.17 -1.36 -11.52
N ARG A 138 1.12 -0.52 -11.19
CA ARG A 138 2.08 -0.80 -10.11
C ARG A 138 1.52 -0.25 -8.81
N THR A 139 1.46 -1.08 -7.78
CA THR A 139 1.13 -0.65 -6.41
C THR A 139 2.35 -0.86 -5.51
N ILE A 140 2.67 0.12 -4.69
CA ILE A 140 3.84 0.08 -3.81
C ILE A 140 3.55 0.87 -2.52
N PRO A 141 3.94 0.35 -1.33
CA PRO A 141 3.93 1.14 -0.10
C PRO A 141 4.85 2.36 -0.19
N ALA A 142 4.48 3.43 0.51
CA ALA A 142 5.20 4.69 0.47
C ALA A 142 6.68 4.58 0.90
N GLU A 143 6.96 3.77 1.90
CA GLU A 143 8.34 3.53 2.38
C GLU A 143 9.22 2.90 1.29
N ASP A 144 8.71 1.89 0.61
CA ASP A 144 9.42 1.25 -0.50
C ASP A 144 9.54 2.18 -1.71
N ALA A 145 8.54 3.06 -1.93
CA ALA A 145 8.52 4.00 -3.04
C ALA A 145 9.64 5.05 -2.97
N VAL A 146 10.13 5.39 -1.76
CA VAL A 146 11.24 6.33 -1.58
C VAL A 146 12.52 5.83 -2.26
N THR A 147 12.77 4.53 -2.27
CA THR A 147 14.01 3.93 -2.81
C THR A 147 13.81 3.19 -4.12
N ALA A 148 12.60 2.76 -4.43
CA ALA A 148 12.30 1.96 -5.62
C ALA A 148 12.57 2.74 -6.91
N ALA A 149 12.97 2.03 -7.97
CA ALA A 149 13.10 2.62 -9.29
C ALA A 149 11.75 3.14 -9.79
N ALA A 150 11.70 4.41 -10.19
CA ALA A 150 10.52 5.00 -10.79
C ALA A 150 10.42 4.63 -12.27
N ASP A 151 9.20 4.29 -12.70
CA ASP A 151 8.88 3.99 -14.10
C ASP A 151 7.67 4.81 -14.55
N PRO A 152 7.89 5.94 -15.25
CA PRO A 152 6.79 6.76 -15.72
C PRO A 152 5.93 6.13 -16.82
N THR A 153 6.31 4.96 -17.36
CA THR A 153 5.53 4.28 -18.41
C THR A 153 4.31 3.55 -17.87
N THR A 154 4.34 3.22 -16.58
CA THR A 154 3.31 2.46 -15.91
C THR A 154 2.62 3.31 -14.85
N PRO A 155 1.28 3.34 -14.78
CA PRO A 155 0.58 4.01 -13.69
C PRO A 155 1.04 3.48 -12.34
N LEU A 156 1.20 4.36 -11.37
CA LEU A 156 1.71 4.04 -10.05
C LEU A 156 0.70 4.46 -8.97
N LEU A 157 0.34 3.54 -8.10
CA LEU A 157 -0.39 3.81 -6.87
C LEU A 157 0.54 3.62 -5.67
N ILE A 158 0.80 4.70 -4.96
CA ILE A 158 1.55 4.69 -3.70
C ILE A 158 0.54 4.65 -2.56
N THR A 159 0.66 3.65 -1.69
CA THR A 159 -0.21 3.45 -0.52
C THR A 159 0.52 3.77 0.77
N GLU A 160 -0.23 3.98 1.84
CA GLU A 160 0.31 4.11 3.20
C GLU A 160 1.26 5.31 3.37
N ILE A 161 0.87 6.50 2.88
CA ILE A 161 1.62 7.75 3.13
C ILE A 161 1.27 8.24 4.54
N TRP A 162 1.87 7.62 5.56
CA TRP A 162 1.41 7.70 6.95
C TRP A 162 1.85 8.95 7.71
N ASN A 163 2.82 9.72 7.18
CA ASN A 163 3.18 11.01 7.78
C ASN A 163 3.64 12.03 6.72
N ARG A 164 3.76 13.30 7.16
CA ARG A 164 4.14 14.41 6.29
C ARG A 164 5.61 14.34 5.85
N SER A 165 6.51 13.85 6.69
CA SER A 165 7.94 13.72 6.31
C SER A 165 8.09 12.79 5.13
N LEU A 166 7.46 11.62 5.20
CA LEU A 166 7.44 10.64 4.10
C LEU A 166 6.82 11.23 2.83
N ALA A 167 5.74 12.02 2.97
CA ALA A 167 5.15 12.73 1.83
C ALA A 167 6.12 13.74 1.19
N CYS A 168 6.93 14.45 2.00
CA CYS A 168 7.96 15.36 1.50
C CYS A 168 9.07 14.62 0.76
N ASP A 169 9.56 13.51 1.30
CA ASP A 169 10.62 12.70 0.68
C ASP A 169 10.16 12.12 -0.66
N LEU A 170 8.94 11.57 -0.68
CA LEU A 170 8.30 11.10 -1.90
C LEU A 170 8.12 12.22 -2.93
N LYS A 171 7.65 13.39 -2.50
CA LYS A 171 7.48 14.55 -3.38
C LYS A 171 8.78 14.91 -4.09
N LEU A 172 9.87 15.09 -3.34
CA LEU A 172 11.17 15.45 -3.91
C LEU A 172 11.60 14.43 -4.97
N ARG A 173 11.49 13.16 -4.66
CA ARG A 173 11.87 12.09 -5.57
C ARG A 173 10.97 11.99 -6.79
N LEU A 174 9.65 12.05 -6.61
CA LEU A 174 8.69 11.90 -7.70
C LEU A 174 8.71 13.10 -8.63
N CYS A 175 8.80 14.32 -8.09
CA CYS A 175 8.92 15.55 -8.90
C CYS A 175 10.18 15.53 -9.77
N ASP A 176 11.28 14.93 -9.25
CA ASP A 176 12.51 14.78 -10.03
C ASP A 176 12.34 13.89 -11.26
N VAL A 177 11.47 12.88 -11.21
CA VAL A 177 11.25 11.92 -12.30
C VAL A 177 10.06 12.31 -13.19
N TYR A 178 8.93 12.68 -12.57
CA TYR A 178 7.67 12.89 -13.27
C TYR A 178 7.42 14.37 -13.64
N GLY A 179 8.15 15.30 -13.02
CA GLY A 179 7.90 16.74 -13.11
C GLY A 179 6.88 17.24 -12.09
N ASP A 180 7.07 18.48 -11.64
CA ASP A 180 6.31 19.09 -10.54
C ASP A 180 4.81 19.20 -10.87
N GLU A 181 4.48 19.55 -12.10
CA GLU A 181 3.12 19.85 -12.54
C GLU A 181 2.33 18.63 -13.04
N LEU A 182 2.81 17.39 -12.76
CA LEU A 182 2.05 16.21 -13.15
C LEU A 182 0.70 16.19 -12.43
N PRO A 183 -0.44 16.17 -13.16
CA PRO A 183 -1.74 15.98 -12.55
C PRO A 183 -1.83 14.59 -11.91
N THR A 184 -2.12 14.55 -10.62
CA THR A 184 -2.20 13.33 -9.82
C THR A 184 -3.51 13.27 -9.03
N VAL A 185 -3.85 12.11 -8.49
CA VAL A 185 -5.00 11.96 -7.61
C VAL A 185 -4.52 11.59 -6.22
N LEU A 186 -4.78 12.47 -5.26
CA LEU A 186 -4.51 12.24 -3.84
C LEU A 186 -5.76 11.74 -3.16
N PHE A 187 -5.66 10.61 -2.47
CA PHE A 187 -6.70 10.03 -1.64
C PHE A 187 -6.40 10.37 -0.18
N PRO A 188 -7.13 11.33 0.42
CA PRO A 188 -6.91 11.73 1.80
C PRO A 188 -7.30 10.64 2.80
N SER A 189 -6.89 10.81 4.06
CA SER A 189 -7.23 9.92 5.16
C SER A 189 -8.71 9.57 5.24
N THR A 190 -9.01 8.29 5.39
CA THR A 190 -10.37 7.76 5.67
C THR A 190 -10.60 7.54 7.15
N VAL A 191 -9.55 7.54 7.99
CA VAL A 191 -9.65 7.31 9.44
C VAL A 191 -10.41 8.42 10.14
N LYS A 192 -10.19 9.67 9.74
CA LYS A 192 -10.79 10.85 10.40
C LYS A 192 -11.86 11.54 9.58
N THR A 193 -11.91 11.32 8.27
CA THR A 193 -12.83 12.02 7.38
C THR A 193 -13.13 11.17 6.15
N ASN A 194 -14.40 11.06 5.79
CA ASN A 194 -14.80 10.49 4.50
C ASN A 194 -14.56 11.53 3.40
N ARG A 195 -13.29 11.80 3.06
CA ARG A 195 -12.93 12.80 2.05
C ARG A 195 -12.88 12.15 0.67
N LYS A 196 -13.39 12.89 -0.31
CA LYS A 196 -13.31 12.49 -1.73
C LYS A 196 -11.87 12.62 -2.25
N PRO A 197 -11.48 11.81 -3.25
CA PRO A 197 -10.23 11.98 -3.97
C PRO A 197 -10.05 13.42 -4.47
N GLN A 198 -8.83 13.92 -4.44
CA GLN A 198 -8.46 15.28 -4.83
C GLN A 198 -7.54 15.22 -6.06
N ASN A 199 -7.93 15.92 -7.12
CA ASN A 199 -7.01 16.16 -8.23
C ASN A 199 -6.08 17.29 -7.80
N ILE A 200 -4.78 17.01 -7.78
CA ILE A 200 -3.71 17.93 -7.39
C ILE A 200 -2.57 17.88 -8.40
N GLN A 201 -1.72 18.89 -8.35
CA GLN A 201 -0.40 18.79 -8.98
C GLN A 201 0.54 18.02 -8.05
N LEU A 202 1.48 17.26 -8.59
CA LEU A 202 2.36 16.39 -7.81
C LEU A 202 3.08 17.14 -6.67
N TRP A 203 3.53 18.36 -6.92
CA TRP A 203 4.22 19.20 -5.92
C TRP A 203 3.35 19.58 -4.72
N GLU A 204 2.02 19.38 -4.78
CA GLU A 204 1.09 19.70 -3.69
C GLU A 204 0.86 18.54 -2.73
N MET A 205 1.42 17.35 -3.02
CA MET A 205 1.12 16.12 -2.28
C MET A 205 1.45 16.17 -0.77
N ASP A 206 2.33 17.07 -0.33
CA ASP A 206 2.72 17.25 1.08
C ASP A 206 1.88 18.31 1.82
N ARG A 207 0.79 18.78 1.22
CA ARG A 207 -0.05 19.86 1.76
C ARG A 207 -1.28 19.40 2.54
N LEU A 208 -1.49 18.10 2.69
CA LEU A 208 -2.56 17.61 3.54
C LEU A 208 -2.32 18.01 5.01
N HIS A 209 -3.41 18.26 5.71
CA HIS A 209 -3.36 18.52 7.16
C HIS A 209 -3.17 17.23 7.98
N THR A 210 -3.58 16.08 7.43
CA THR A 210 -3.55 14.79 8.13
C THR A 210 -3.04 13.73 7.18
N TYR A 211 -2.07 12.97 7.64
CA TYR A 211 -1.53 11.77 7.02
C TYR A 211 -1.71 10.59 7.96
N ASP A 212 -2.04 9.44 7.42
CA ASP A 212 -2.07 8.16 8.09
C ASP A 212 -1.95 7.01 7.06
N HIS A 213 -1.96 5.79 7.53
CA HIS A 213 -1.80 4.59 6.71
C HIS A 213 -2.88 4.40 5.62
N THR A 214 -3.94 5.22 5.58
CA THR A 214 -4.97 5.16 4.53
C THR A 214 -4.75 6.18 3.40
N VAL A 215 -3.78 7.10 3.55
CA VAL A 215 -3.49 8.10 2.52
C VAL A 215 -2.75 7.46 1.35
N CYS A 216 -3.25 7.67 0.14
CA CYS A 216 -2.68 7.14 -1.09
C CYS A 216 -2.50 8.24 -2.15
N LEU A 217 -1.56 8.01 -3.07
CA LEU A 217 -1.32 8.87 -4.23
C LEU A 217 -1.30 8.04 -5.51
N TYR A 218 -2.12 8.43 -6.48
CA TYR A 218 -2.11 7.84 -7.81
C TYR A 218 -1.42 8.77 -8.81
N LEU A 219 -0.44 8.23 -9.53
CA LEU A 219 0.25 8.88 -10.64
C LEU A 219 -0.14 8.18 -11.94
N PRO A 220 -0.69 8.89 -12.94
CA PRO A 220 -0.96 8.31 -14.24
C PRO A 220 0.34 7.99 -14.98
N ALA A 221 0.27 7.08 -15.94
CA ALA A 221 1.37 6.89 -16.88
C ALA A 221 1.60 8.17 -17.68
N VAL A 222 2.87 8.52 -17.88
CA VAL A 222 3.26 9.71 -18.64
C VAL A 222 3.81 9.25 -20.00
N PRO A 223 3.08 9.48 -21.10
CA PRO A 223 3.57 9.17 -22.44
C PRO A 223 4.91 9.85 -22.72
N LEU A 224 5.77 9.19 -23.49
CA LEU A 224 7.14 9.64 -23.75
C LEU A 224 7.21 11.10 -24.23
N HIS A 225 6.29 11.50 -25.10
CA HIS A 225 6.23 12.86 -25.66
C HIS A 225 5.72 13.96 -24.70
N GLN A 226 5.21 13.56 -23.53
CA GLN A 226 4.71 14.47 -22.49
C GLN A 226 5.67 14.58 -21.30
N ARG A 227 6.78 13.83 -21.32
CA ARG A 227 7.73 13.85 -20.21
C ARG A 227 8.58 15.12 -20.25
N THR A 228 8.83 15.67 -19.09
CA THR A 228 9.73 16.81 -18.90
C THR A 228 11.18 16.37 -18.74
N ARG A 229 11.39 15.11 -18.35
CA ARG A 229 12.70 14.50 -18.14
C ARG A 229 12.78 13.14 -18.81
N TYR A 230 13.95 12.79 -19.32
CA TYR A 230 14.20 11.57 -20.07
C TYR A 230 15.35 10.78 -19.44
N SER A 231 15.13 9.49 -19.28
CA SER A 231 16.16 8.53 -18.89
C SER A 231 16.96 8.05 -20.11
N PHE A 232 18.06 7.35 -19.87
CA PHE A 232 18.80 6.68 -20.95
C PHE A 232 17.95 5.65 -21.69
N GLN A 233 17.05 4.95 -20.99
CA GLN A 233 16.10 4.01 -21.60
C GLN A 233 15.09 4.72 -22.51
N ASP A 234 14.66 5.92 -22.13
CA ASP A 234 13.79 6.75 -22.99
C ASP A 234 14.51 7.14 -24.26
N LEU A 235 15.77 7.58 -24.16
CA LEU A 235 16.60 7.90 -25.34
C LEU A 235 16.71 6.66 -26.26
N GLN A 236 17.00 5.50 -25.72
CA GLN A 236 17.09 4.26 -26.48
C GLN A 236 15.75 3.93 -27.15
N SER A 237 14.62 4.10 -26.47
CA SER A 237 13.28 3.88 -27.00
C SER A 237 12.96 4.86 -28.14
N ILE A 238 13.31 6.14 -27.99
CA ILE A 238 13.17 7.17 -29.03
C ILE A 238 14.00 6.77 -30.26
N MET A 239 15.26 6.41 -30.07
CA MET A 239 16.14 5.98 -31.16
C MET A 239 15.58 4.77 -31.93
N HIS A 240 15.07 3.78 -31.21
CA HIS A 240 14.41 2.64 -31.84
C HIS A 240 13.14 3.03 -32.60
N GLN A 241 12.34 3.96 -32.09
CA GLN A 241 11.14 4.43 -32.76
C GLN A 241 11.49 5.22 -34.02
N VAL A 242 12.46 6.16 -33.98
CA VAL A 242 12.94 6.89 -35.11
C VAL A 242 13.47 5.95 -36.18
N ARG A 243 14.28 4.94 -35.80
CA ARG A 243 14.82 3.94 -36.74
C ARG A 243 13.76 3.10 -37.45
N ARG A 244 12.60 2.87 -36.77
CA ARG A 244 11.47 2.17 -37.42
C ARG A 244 10.63 3.04 -38.34
N GLN A 245 10.48 4.32 -38.02
CA GLN A 245 9.56 5.24 -38.70
C GLN A 245 10.22 6.08 -39.75
N CYS A 246 11.49 6.46 -39.59
CA CYS A 246 12.24 7.26 -40.53
C CYS A 246 12.88 6.36 -41.61
N PRO A 247 12.54 6.53 -42.90
CA PRO A 247 13.14 5.75 -43.98
C PRO A 247 14.66 5.90 -44.02
N TRP A 248 15.17 7.10 -43.79
CA TRP A 248 16.60 7.42 -43.82
C TRP A 248 17.37 6.68 -42.72
N ASP A 249 16.85 6.72 -41.47
CA ASP A 249 17.50 6.03 -40.34
C ASP A 249 17.45 4.50 -40.47
N ARG A 250 16.44 3.97 -41.19
CA ARG A 250 16.32 2.52 -41.43
C ARG A 250 17.43 2.01 -42.33
N GLU A 251 17.92 2.83 -43.25
CA GLU A 251 18.97 2.48 -44.22
C GLU A 251 20.38 2.59 -43.63
N GLN A 252 20.54 3.23 -42.48
CA GLN A 252 21.83 3.33 -41.80
C GLN A 252 22.23 2.00 -41.17
N THR A 253 23.32 1.43 -41.65
CA THR A 253 23.97 0.22 -41.10
C THR A 253 25.20 0.63 -40.31
N HIS A 254 25.20 0.44 -39.02
CA HIS A 254 26.39 0.58 -38.16
C HIS A 254 26.66 -0.73 -37.45
#